data_015892bd5531a64696fcac1dc34d888c
#
_entry.id   015892bd5531a64696fcac1dc34d888c
#
_cell.length_a   1.000
_cell.length_b   1.000
_cell.length_c   1.000
_cell.angle_alpha   90.00
_cell.angle_beta   90.00
_cell.angle_gamma   90.00
#
_symmetry.space_group_name_H-M   'P 1'
#
loop_
_entity.id
_entity.type
_entity.pdbx_description
1 polymer ?
#
loop_
_entity_poly.entity_id
_entity_poly.type
_entity_poly.pdbx_seq_one_letter_code
_entity_poly.pdbx_strand_id
1 'polypeptide(L)'
;MRVVGYGDNVIDRYVNKNRMFPGGNCINFAVYAKRAGAESAYLGAFGEDTEAELIRGALDKLGVSTDYCRAEPGSVTEHCDVELIDGDRVFCGEDERENLHGSLPLGEEELKYLAGFDLI
;
A
#
# COMPACT_ATOMS: atom_id res chain seq x y z
N MET A 1 13.13 -16.98 0.10
CA MET A 1 13.09 -15.85 1.04
C MET A 1 11.65 -15.38 1.18
N ARG A 2 11.22 -15.19 2.39
CA ARG A 2 9.91 -14.65 2.73
C ARG A 2 10.07 -13.20 3.20
N VAL A 3 9.38 -12.28 2.57
CA VAL A 3 9.48 -10.84 2.87
C VAL A 3 8.11 -10.23 3.10
N VAL A 4 8.06 -9.19 3.93
CA VAL A 4 6.82 -8.45 4.18
C VAL A 4 7.09 -6.95 4.19
N GLY A 5 6.28 -6.19 3.45
CA GLY A 5 6.24 -4.73 3.57
C GLY A 5 5.25 -4.35 4.67
N TYR A 6 5.72 -3.69 5.72
CA TYR A 6 4.87 -3.23 6.81
C TYR A 6 4.80 -1.71 6.84
N GLY A 7 3.59 -1.19 6.75
CA GLY A 7 3.36 0.26 6.89
C GLY A 7 2.27 0.81 5.97
N ASP A 8 2.54 1.93 5.35
CA ASP A 8 1.59 2.72 4.59
C ASP A 8 1.18 2.11 3.24
N ASN A 9 0.02 2.52 2.79
CA ASN A 9 -0.43 2.36 1.42
C ASN A 9 -1.05 3.66 0.93
N VAL A 10 -0.83 3.99 -0.33
CA VAL A 10 -1.18 5.28 -0.92
C VAL A 10 -1.68 5.04 -2.34
N ILE A 11 -2.57 5.88 -2.80
CA ILE A 11 -2.93 5.99 -4.22
C ILE A 11 -2.22 7.20 -4.82
N ASP A 12 -1.45 6.97 -5.86
CA ASP A 12 -0.90 8.03 -6.69
C ASP A 12 -1.91 8.39 -7.78
N ARG A 13 -2.46 9.60 -7.71
CA ARG A 13 -3.42 10.10 -8.68
C ARG A 13 -2.72 11.03 -9.69
N TYR A 14 -2.68 10.60 -10.93
CA TYR A 14 -2.19 11.44 -12.04
C TYR A 14 -3.36 12.27 -12.56
N VAL A 15 -3.58 13.43 -11.93
CA VAL A 15 -4.77 14.24 -12.09
C VAL A 15 -4.96 14.76 -13.51
N ASN A 16 -3.89 15.04 -14.25
CA ASN A 16 -3.96 15.48 -15.65
C ASN A 16 -4.02 14.32 -16.66
N LYS A 17 -3.99 13.08 -16.22
CA LYS A 17 -4.14 11.87 -17.07
C LYS A 17 -5.36 11.04 -16.68
N ASN A 18 -6.08 11.44 -15.66
CA ASN A 18 -7.23 10.71 -15.12
C ASN A 18 -6.90 9.23 -14.82
N ARG A 19 -5.76 9.01 -14.15
CA ARG A 19 -5.28 7.67 -13.78
C ARG A 19 -4.85 7.62 -12.33
N MET A 20 -5.03 6.44 -11.73
CA MET A 20 -4.61 6.15 -10.37
C MET A 20 -3.80 4.86 -10.33
N PHE A 21 -2.78 4.83 -9.49
CA PHE A 21 -1.93 3.66 -9.29
C PHE A 21 -1.68 3.43 -7.80
N PRO A 22 -1.65 2.15 -7.36
CA PRO A 22 -1.18 1.84 -6.02
C PRO A 22 0.26 2.30 -5.81
N GLY A 23 0.54 2.85 -4.65
CA GLY A 23 1.86 3.35 -4.28
C GLY A 23 2.13 3.26 -2.80
N GLY A 24 3.19 3.92 -2.38
CA GLY A 24 3.72 3.84 -1.03
C GLY A 24 4.93 2.90 -0.96
N ASN A 25 5.89 3.24 -0.12
CA ASN A 25 7.15 2.51 -0.05
C ASN A 25 6.96 1.04 0.35
N CYS A 26 6.06 0.77 1.29
CA CYS A 26 5.82 -0.59 1.79
C CYS A 26 5.14 -1.48 0.74
N ILE A 27 4.20 -0.92 -0.01
CA ILE A 27 3.56 -1.60 -1.15
C ILE A 27 4.58 -1.88 -2.24
N ASN A 28 5.37 -0.86 -2.61
CA ASN A 28 6.39 -1.00 -3.65
C ASN A 28 7.42 -2.05 -3.27
N PHE A 29 7.88 -2.06 -2.02
CA PHE A 29 8.80 -3.08 -1.53
C PHE A 29 8.23 -4.50 -1.71
N ALA A 30 7.00 -4.72 -1.26
CA ALA A 30 6.34 -6.03 -1.37
C ALA A 30 6.19 -6.48 -2.83
N VAL A 31 5.79 -5.57 -3.71
CA VAL A 31 5.60 -5.86 -5.14
C VAL A 31 6.93 -6.18 -5.83
N TYR A 32 7.96 -5.36 -5.62
CA TYR A 32 9.26 -5.60 -6.25
C TYR A 32 9.94 -6.86 -5.73
N ALA A 33 9.81 -7.15 -4.43
CA ALA A 33 10.29 -8.40 -3.86
C ALA A 33 9.60 -9.61 -4.50
N LYS A 34 8.29 -9.53 -4.70
CA LYS A 34 7.53 -10.58 -5.40
C LYS A 34 8.03 -10.79 -6.83
N ARG A 35 8.23 -9.71 -7.57
CA ARG A 35 8.77 -9.75 -8.94
C ARG A 35 10.19 -10.34 -9.00
N ALA A 36 10.97 -10.14 -7.94
CA ALA A 36 12.31 -10.72 -7.81
C ALA A 36 12.31 -12.20 -7.38
N GLY A 37 11.14 -12.81 -7.18
CA GLY A 37 11.00 -14.22 -6.88
C GLY A 37 10.81 -14.56 -5.40
N ALA A 38 10.67 -13.57 -4.52
CA ALA A 38 10.39 -13.82 -3.11
C ALA A 38 8.93 -14.23 -2.88
N GLU A 39 8.70 -14.95 -1.79
CA GLU A 39 7.37 -15.08 -1.20
C GLU A 39 7.09 -13.78 -0.45
N SER A 40 6.10 -13.02 -0.92
CA SER A 40 5.91 -11.65 -0.47
C SER A 40 4.52 -11.42 0.12
N ALA A 41 4.49 -10.60 1.16
CA ALA A 41 3.28 -10.14 1.80
C ALA A 41 3.31 -8.63 2.04
N TYR A 42 2.15 -8.07 2.25
CA TYR A 42 1.96 -6.72 2.77
C TYR A 42 1.16 -6.79 4.07
N LEU A 43 1.54 -5.98 5.04
CA LEU A 43 0.84 -5.82 6.31
C LEU A 43 0.60 -4.34 6.57
N GLY A 44 -0.65 -3.96 6.65
CA GLY A 44 -1.06 -2.58 6.93
C GLY A 44 -2.56 -2.47 7.09
N ALA A 45 -3.04 -1.25 7.28
CA ALA A 45 -4.46 -0.95 7.38
C ALA A 45 -4.95 -0.34 6.07
N PHE A 46 -6.12 -0.79 5.61
CA PHE A 46 -6.79 -0.26 4.43
C PHE A 46 -7.93 0.67 4.83
N GLY A 47 -8.14 1.70 4.02
CA GLY A 47 -9.34 2.50 4.08
C GLY A 47 -10.57 1.73 3.59
N GLU A 48 -11.73 2.33 3.79
CA GLU A 48 -13.02 1.76 3.39
C GLU A 48 -13.56 2.52 2.16
N ASP A 49 -12.85 2.39 1.04
CA ASP A 49 -13.13 3.10 -0.20
C ASP A 49 -12.72 2.28 -1.43
N THR A 50 -13.04 2.82 -2.62
CA THR A 50 -12.71 2.17 -3.89
C THR A 50 -11.20 2.16 -4.18
N GLU A 51 -10.47 3.12 -3.67
CA GLU A 51 -9.01 3.20 -3.75
C GLU A 51 -8.35 2.05 -3.00
N ALA A 52 -8.85 1.71 -1.82
CA ALA A 52 -8.39 0.55 -1.05
C ALA A 52 -8.64 -0.75 -1.82
N GLU A 53 -9.79 -0.89 -2.46
CA GLU A 53 -10.10 -2.05 -3.30
C GLU A 53 -9.17 -2.15 -4.51
N LEU A 54 -8.79 -1.02 -5.11
CA LEU A 54 -7.83 -0.99 -6.20
C LEU A 54 -6.47 -1.52 -5.74
N ILE A 55 -5.98 -1.09 -4.59
CA ILE A 55 -4.70 -1.54 -4.03
C ILE A 55 -4.76 -3.04 -3.73
N ARG A 56 -5.78 -3.50 -3.00
CA ARG A 56 -5.94 -4.91 -2.65
C ARG A 56 -6.02 -5.80 -3.87
N GLY A 57 -6.81 -5.40 -4.86
CA GLY A 57 -6.96 -6.13 -6.11
C GLY A 57 -5.64 -6.25 -6.89
N ALA A 58 -4.83 -5.18 -6.90
CA ALA A 58 -3.53 -5.19 -7.54
C ALA A 58 -2.55 -6.14 -6.83
N LEU A 59 -2.51 -6.11 -5.50
CA LEU A 59 -1.66 -7.01 -4.70
C LEU A 59 -2.08 -8.47 -4.89
N ASP A 60 -3.38 -8.74 -4.89
CA ASP A 60 -3.91 -10.08 -5.09
C ASP A 60 -3.52 -10.66 -6.46
N LYS A 61 -3.67 -9.88 -7.52
CA LYS A 61 -3.24 -10.27 -8.88
C LYS A 61 -1.75 -10.59 -8.99
N LEU A 62 -0.93 -9.90 -8.21
CA LEU A 62 0.52 -10.11 -8.19
C LEU A 62 0.94 -11.25 -7.26
N GLY A 63 0.01 -11.82 -6.49
CA GLY A 63 0.28 -12.88 -5.55
C GLY A 63 1.01 -12.40 -4.28
N VAL A 64 0.84 -11.13 -3.92
CA VAL A 64 1.29 -10.59 -2.64
C VAL A 64 0.19 -10.81 -1.61
N SER A 65 0.49 -11.52 -0.53
CA SER A 65 -0.49 -11.82 0.52
C SER A 65 -0.87 -10.56 1.32
N THR A 66 -2.17 -10.43 1.59
CA THR A 66 -2.72 -9.38 2.46
C THR A 66 -3.54 -9.96 3.62
N ASP A 67 -3.28 -11.22 3.98
CA ASP A 67 -4.12 -11.99 4.88
C ASP A 67 -4.26 -11.41 6.28
N TYR A 68 -3.26 -10.67 6.75
CA TYR A 68 -3.25 -10.03 8.07
C TYR A 68 -3.55 -8.54 8.04
N CYS A 69 -3.86 -7.98 6.87
CA CYS A 69 -4.30 -6.59 6.75
C CYS A 69 -5.68 -6.40 7.37
N ARG A 70 -5.93 -5.20 7.88
CA ARG A 70 -7.24 -4.80 8.42
C ARG A 70 -7.84 -3.68 7.59
N ALA A 71 -9.16 -3.66 7.51
CA ALA A 71 -9.90 -2.50 7.04
C ALA A 71 -10.36 -1.69 8.25
N GLU A 72 -10.08 -0.39 8.23
CA GLU A 72 -10.51 0.53 9.28
C GLU A 72 -11.83 1.19 8.87
N PRO A 73 -12.95 0.92 9.59
CA PRO A 73 -14.25 1.48 9.24
C PRO A 73 -14.24 3.01 9.22
N GLY A 74 -14.85 3.59 8.18
CA GLY A 74 -14.99 5.03 8.03
C GLY A 74 -13.70 5.77 7.66
N SER A 75 -12.60 5.08 7.44
CA SER A 75 -11.34 5.69 7.03
C SER A 75 -11.22 5.79 5.52
N VAL A 76 -10.37 6.69 5.06
CA VAL A 76 -10.08 6.89 3.63
C VAL A 76 -8.64 6.55 3.32
N THR A 77 -8.41 6.05 2.11
CA THR A 77 -7.06 5.80 1.61
C THR A 77 -6.33 7.13 1.39
N GLU A 78 -5.09 7.19 1.84
CA GLU A 78 -4.21 8.32 1.55
C GLU A 78 -3.94 8.40 0.05
N HIS A 79 -3.91 9.60 -0.48
CA HIS A 79 -3.56 9.80 -1.88
C HIS A 79 -2.55 10.92 -2.06
N CYS A 80 -1.77 10.80 -3.11
CA CYS A 80 -0.82 11.81 -3.55
C CYS A 80 -1.23 12.25 -4.96
N ASP A 81 -1.49 13.54 -5.13
CA ASP A 81 -1.86 14.09 -6.42
C ASP A 81 -0.62 14.54 -7.18
N VAL A 82 -0.50 14.04 -8.40
CA VAL A 82 0.67 14.24 -9.25
C VAL A 82 0.21 14.69 -10.64
N GLU A 83 0.91 15.65 -11.21
CA GLU A 83 0.80 15.96 -12.64
C GLU A 83 2.03 15.43 -13.40
N LEU A 84 1.78 14.84 -14.55
CA LEU A 84 2.85 14.45 -15.46
C LEU A 84 3.05 15.56 -16.49
N ILE A 85 4.17 16.29 -16.38
CA ILE A 85 4.52 17.42 -17.24
C ILE A 85 5.86 17.12 -17.88
N ASP A 86 5.88 17.04 -19.22
CA ASP A 86 7.08 16.74 -20.02
C ASP A 86 7.85 15.49 -19.55
N GLY A 87 7.11 14.47 -19.10
CA GLY A 87 7.69 13.23 -18.59
C GLY A 87 8.10 13.28 -17.11
N ASP A 88 8.02 14.44 -16.47
CA ASP A 88 8.35 14.59 -15.05
C ASP A 88 7.09 14.63 -14.17
N ARG A 89 7.22 14.06 -12.97
CA ARG A 89 6.17 14.10 -11.97
C ARG A 89 6.29 15.39 -11.15
N VAL A 90 5.20 16.15 -11.12
CA VAL A 90 5.06 17.34 -10.29
C VAL A 90 4.00 17.07 -9.24
N PHE A 91 4.37 17.11 -7.98
CA PHE A 91 3.44 16.94 -6.87
C PHE A 91 2.59 18.19 -6.72
N CYS A 92 1.25 18.06 -6.79
CA CYS A 92 0.32 19.19 -6.75
C CYS A 92 -0.47 19.28 -5.45
N GLY A 93 -0.17 18.48 -4.47
CA GLY A 93 -0.75 18.59 -3.14
C GLY A 93 -0.82 17.27 -2.40
N GLU A 94 -0.97 17.37 -1.09
CA GLU A 94 -1.26 16.25 -0.21
C GLU A 94 -2.70 16.37 0.25
N ASP A 95 -3.29 15.25 0.60
CA ASP A 95 -4.62 15.22 1.19
C ASP A 95 -4.52 15.73 2.65
N GLU A 96 -5.19 16.83 2.95
CA GLU A 96 -5.22 17.41 4.30
C GLU A 96 -6.17 16.68 5.26
N ARG A 97 -6.95 15.72 4.75
CA ARG A 97 -7.83 14.92 5.60
C ARG A 97 -7.00 14.03 6.53
N GLU A 98 -7.52 13.75 7.70
CA GLU A 98 -6.95 12.72 8.56
C GLU A 98 -7.03 11.38 7.83
N ASN A 99 -5.94 11.02 7.22
CA ASN A 99 -5.81 9.76 6.52
C ASN A 99 -5.35 8.68 7.46
N LEU A 100 -5.79 7.48 7.14
CA LEU A 100 -5.22 6.30 7.72
C LEU A 100 -3.82 6.11 7.10
N HIS A 101 -2.78 6.48 7.82
CA HIS A 101 -1.40 6.35 7.36
C HIS A 101 -0.89 4.91 7.24
N GLY A 102 -1.80 3.97 7.06
CA GLY A 102 -1.45 2.56 6.93
C GLY A 102 -0.92 1.93 8.22
N SER A 103 -0.84 2.71 9.30
CA SER A 103 -0.35 2.23 10.59
C SER A 103 -1.29 1.19 11.17
N LEU A 104 -0.81 -0.03 11.23
CA LEU A 104 -1.49 -1.10 11.94
C LEU A 104 -0.83 -1.27 13.30
N PRO A 105 -1.55 -1.10 14.42
CA PRO A 105 -1.00 -1.43 15.72
C PRO A 105 -0.58 -2.89 15.77
N LEU A 106 0.64 -3.16 16.22
CA LEU A 106 1.17 -4.51 16.29
C LEU A 106 0.76 -5.16 17.61
N GLY A 107 -0.20 -6.08 17.54
CA GLY A 107 -0.53 -6.98 18.63
C GLY A 107 0.29 -8.27 18.55
N GLU A 108 0.00 -9.22 19.45
CA GLU A 108 0.72 -10.50 19.50
C GLU A 108 0.59 -11.30 18.20
N GLU A 109 -0.58 -11.28 17.56
CA GLU A 109 -0.80 -12.02 16.31
C GLU A 109 0.02 -11.46 15.17
N GLU A 110 0.06 -10.15 15.03
CA GLU A 110 0.85 -9.48 14.01
C GLU A 110 2.35 -9.70 14.24
N LEU A 111 2.81 -9.64 15.47
CA LEU A 111 4.22 -9.90 15.82
C LEU A 111 4.61 -11.35 15.50
N LYS A 112 3.76 -12.32 15.81
CA LYS A 112 3.99 -13.73 15.47
C LYS A 112 4.02 -13.91 13.93
N TYR A 113 3.13 -13.23 13.24
CA TYR A 113 3.10 -13.27 11.79
C TYR A 113 4.41 -12.71 11.18
N LEU A 114 4.82 -11.53 11.64
CA LEU A 114 6.06 -10.88 11.19
C LEU A 114 7.31 -11.71 11.49
N ALA A 115 7.34 -12.42 12.62
CA ALA A 115 8.46 -13.27 13.01
C ALA A 115 8.70 -14.43 12.03
N GLY A 116 7.74 -14.77 11.20
CA GLY A 116 7.86 -15.80 10.16
C GLY A 116 8.53 -15.32 8.86
N PHE A 117 8.92 -14.05 8.76
CA PHE A 117 9.55 -13.49 7.59
C PHE A 117 11.05 -13.31 7.78
N ASP A 118 11.79 -13.38 6.69
CA ASP A 118 13.24 -13.20 6.68
C ASP A 118 13.62 -11.71 6.62
N LEU A 119 12.73 -10.88 6.08
CA LEU A 119 12.95 -9.44 5.90
C LEU A 119 11.63 -8.67 6.03
N ILE A 120 11.71 -7.54 6.74
CA ILE A 120 10.60 -6.62 6.95
C ILE A 120 11.00 -5.24 6.44
#